data_84fc79c40c2ee39caf342cbd75cf997b
#
_entry.id   84fc79c40c2ee39caf342cbd75cf997b
#
_cell.length_a   1.000
_cell.length_b   1.000
_cell.length_c   1.000
_cell.angle_alpha   90.00
_cell.angle_beta   90.00
_cell.angle_gamma   90.00
#
_symmetry.space_group_name_H-M   'P 1'
#
loop_
_entity.id
_entity.type
_entity.pdbx_description
1 polymer ?
#
loop_
_entity_poly.entity_id
_entity_poly.type
_entity_poly.pdbx_seq_one_letter_code
_entity_poly.pdbx_strand_id
1 'polypeptide(L)'
;KKAVQARRERNLGVTLGIQTLLLPENANEMDRLALLARDEIGLDYLVIKPYSQHMFSDTHQYESLNYKPYLDMARDLERLNTENFNVVFREHTMRKYLETERYSKCQSTPFVWGYIMADGSVYGCSAYLLDKRFDYGNINQQTFKEIWEGEKRQQSFHYVRHQLDIKECRRNCRMDEVNRYLHKLVANNVPHVNFI
;
A
#
# COMPACT_ATOMS: atom_id res chain seq x y z
N LYS A 1 -5.46 9.44 -23.46
CA LYS A 1 -5.03 9.89 -24.81
C LYS A 1 -4.48 11.31 -24.77
N LYS A 2 -5.20 12.34 -24.26
CA LYS A 2 -4.73 13.73 -24.22
C LYS A 2 -3.38 13.94 -23.54
N ALA A 3 -3.12 13.28 -22.41
CA ALA A 3 -1.86 13.39 -21.69
C ALA A 3 -0.68 12.82 -22.52
N VAL A 4 -0.88 11.70 -23.20
CA VAL A 4 0.14 11.10 -24.10
C VAL A 4 0.40 12.01 -25.29
N GLN A 5 -0.64 12.59 -25.86
CA GLN A 5 -0.51 13.57 -26.94
C GLN A 5 0.29 14.78 -26.49
N ALA A 6 -0.05 15.39 -25.34
CA ALA A 6 0.68 16.55 -24.81
C ALA A 6 2.16 16.22 -24.49
N ARG A 7 2.45 14.99 -23.98
CA ARG A 7 3.82 14.50 -23.76
C ARG A 7 4.60 14.49 -25.07
N ARG A 8 4.01 13.95 -26.14
CA ARG A 8 4.66 13.87 -27.46
C ARG A 8 4.89 15.26 -28.09
N GLU A 9 3.83 16.09 -28.11
CA GLU A 9 3.89 17.43 -28.71
C GLU A 9 4.92 18.35 -28.03
N ARG A 10 5.08 18.18 -26.69
CA ARG A 10 5.99 19.02 -25.90
C ARG A 10 7.33 18.36 -25.59
N ASN A 11 7.57 17.17 -26.12
CA ASN A 11 8.77 16.35 -25.86
C ASN A 11 9.09 16.22 -24.35
N LEU A 12 8.06 15.88 -23.52
CA LEU A 12 8.20 15.79 -22.08
C LEU A 12 8.75 14.41 -21.67
N GLY A 13 9.77 14.37 -20.83
CA GLY A 13 10.36 13.16 -20.26
C GLY A 13 9.54 12.56 -19.11
N VAL A 14 8.20 12.56 -19.17
CA VAL A 14 7.32 12.04 -18.13
C VAL A 14 6.85 10.63 -18.44
N THR A 15 6.77 9.79 -17.43
CA THR A 15 6.19 8.44 -17.50
C THR A 15 4.69 8.49 -17.21
N LEU A 16 3.88 7.91 -18.08
CA LEU A 16 2.42 7.90 -17.98
C LEU A 16 1.90 6.47 -17.85
N GLY A 17 1.11 6.20 -16.85
CA GLY A 17 0.49 4.90 -16.66
C GLY A 17 -0.88 4.99 -16.03
N ILE A 18 -1.53 3.84 -15.91
CA ILE A 18 -2.81 3.68 -15.21
C ILE A 18 -2.71 2.61 -14.14
N GLN A 19 -3.60 2.68 -13.18
CA GLN A 19 -3.78 1.65 -12.16
C GLN A 19 -5.23 1.20 -12.14
N THR A 20 -5.43 -0.10 -11.95
CA THR A 20 -6.74 -0.69 -11.75
C THR A 20 -6.76 -1.58 -10.51
N LEU A 21 -7.93 -1.74 -9.91
CA LEU A 21 -8.19 -2.77 -8.91
C LEU A 21 -8.65 -4.03 -9.62
N LEU A 22 -8.15 -5.18 -9.18
CA LEU A 22 -8.64 -6.47 -9.63
C LEU A 22 -9.83 -6.88 -8.78
N LEU A 23 -10.98 -6.97 -9.41
CA LEU A 23 -12.25 -7.38 -8.83
C LEU A 23 -12.84 -8.54 -9.65
N PRO A 24 -13.73 -9.36 -9.08
CA PRO A 24 -14.38 -10.44 -9.82
C PRO A 24 -15.08 -9.94 -11.10
N GLU A 25 -15.65 -8.75 -11.05
CA GLU A 25 -16.43 -8.16 -12.13
C GLU A 25 -15.60 -7.76 -13.35
N ASN A 26 -14.31 -7.46 -13.15
CA ASN A 26 -13.44 -7.00 -14.24
C ASN A 26 -12.25 -7.91 -14.52
N ALA A 27 -12.13 -9.03 -13.81
CA ALA A 27 -10.97 -9.91 -13.91
C ALA A 27 -10.72 -10.43 -15.34
N ASN A 28 -11.79 -10.71 -16.07
CA ASN A 28 -11.74 -11.21 -17.45
C ASN A 28 -11.45 -10.14 -18.52
N GLU A 29 -11.23 -8.90 -18.11
CA GLU A 29 -10.96 -7.78 -19.01
C GLU A 29 -9.54 -7.21 -18.86
N MET A 30 -8.70 -7.81 -18.01
CA MET A 30 -7.37 -7.25 -17.68
C MET A 30 -6.42 -7.30 -18.87
N ASP A 31 -6.46 -8.32 -19.69
CA ASP A 31 -5.71 -8.43 -20.95
C ASP A 31 -6.14 -7.36 -21.95
N ARG A 32 -7.44 -7.19 -22.13
CA ARG A 32 -8.01 -6.15 -22.99
C ARG A 32 -7.62 -4.75 -22.53
N LEU A 33 -7.64 -4.51 -21.21
CA LEU A 33 -7.22 -3.24 -20.64
C LEU A 33 -5.72 -2.99 -20.88
N ALA A 34 -4.89 -4.02 -20.78
CA ALA A 34 -3.45 -3.92 -21.04
C ALA A 34 -3.17 -3.57 -22.52
N LEU A 35 -3.87 -4.25 -23.45
CA LEU A 35 -3.77 -3.95 -24.88
C LEU A 35 -4.26 -2.54 -25.21
N LEU A 36 -5.37 -2.11 -24.65
CA LEU A 36 -5.88 -0.74 -24.79
C LEU A 36 -4.86 0.30 -24.30
N ALA A 37 -4.27 0.05 -23.13
CA ALA A 37 -3.28 0.94 -22.54
C ALA A 37 -2.02 1.05 -23.41
N ARG A 38 -1.51 -0.09 -23.89
CA ARG A 38 -0.31 -0.19 -24.69
C ARG A 38 -0.51 0.35 -26.12
N ASP A 39 -1.47 -0.23 -26.85
CA ASP A 39 -1.58 -0.09 -28.31
C ASP A 39 -2.42 1.11 -28.74
N GLU A 40 -3.52 1.39 -28.04
CA GLU A 40 -4.42 2.48 -28.43
C GLU A 40 -4.14 3.81 -27.73
N ILE A 41 -3.67 3.77 -26.47
CA ILE A 41 -3.41 4.97 -25.70
C ILE A 41 -1.92 5.34 -25.78
N GLY A 42 -1.03 4.36 -25.75
CA GLY A 42 0.42 4.54 -25.76
C GLY A 42 0.95 4.95 -24.38
N LEU A 43 0.47 4.27 -23.34
CA LEU A 43 0.98 4.40 -21.97
C LEU A 43 2.25 3.58 -21.76
N ASP A 44 2.97 3.86 -20.69
CA ASP A 44 4.23 3.20 -20.37
C ASP A 44 4.03 2.02 -19.41
N TYR A 45 2.92 2.02 -18.62
CA TYR A 45 2.61 0.91 -17.74
C TYR A 45 1.13 0.80 -17.35
N LEU A 46 0.74 -0.41 -16.96
CA LEU A 46 -0.51 -0.72 -16.28
C LEU A 46 -0.19 -1.40 -14.93
N VAL A 47 -0.68 -0.88 -13.82
CA VAL A 47 -0.60 -1.56 -12.51
C VAL A 47 -1.93 -2.21 -12.18
N ILE A 48 -1.92 -3.52 -11.94
CA ILE A 48 -3.06 -4.29 -11.46
C ILE A 48 -2.81 -4.66 -10.00
N LYS A 49 -3.67 -4.24 -9.10
CA LYS A 49 -3.50 -4.40 -7.66
C LYS A 49 -4.75 -4.94 -6.98
N PRO A 50 -4.61 -5.61 -5.82
CA PRO A 50 -5.76 -6.04 -5.06
C PRO A 50 -6.54 -4.86 -4.49
N TYR A 51 -7.82 -5.06 -4.27
CA TYR A 51 -8.61 -4.18 -3.42
C TYR A 51 -8.08 -4.21 -2.00
N SER A 52 -8.13 -3.09 -1.32
CA SER A 52 -7.73 -2.99 0.09
C SER A 52 -8.87 -2.37 0.87
N GLN A 53 -9.61 -3.21 1.61
CA GLN A 53 -10.68 -2.74 2.48
C GLN A 53 -10.14 -1.72 3.47
N HIS A 54 -10.76 -0.55 3.51
CA HIS A 54 -10.48 0.46 4.52
C HIS A 54 -11.43 0.27 5.70
N MET A 55 -10.95 0.49 6.92
CA MET A 55 -11.74 0.28 8.16
C MET A 55 -13.00 1.16 8.22
N PHE A 56 -12.94 2.35 7.62
CA PHE A 56 -14.04 3.33 7.58
C PHE A 56 -14.74 3.37 6.21
N SER A 57 -14.67 2.27 5.45
CA SER A 57 -15.39 2.17 4.18
C SER A 57 -16.87 1.88 4.45
N ASP A 58 -17.77 2.57 3.75
CA ASP A 58 -19.21 2.34 3.88
C ASP A 58 -19.65 0.98 3.31
N THR A 59 -18.84 0.38 2.45
CA THR A 59 -19.11 -0.94 1.87
C THR A 59 -18.06 -1.96 2.29
N HIS A 60 -18.51 -3.18 2.59
CA HIS A 60 -17.69 -4.35 2.92
C HIS A 60 -17.78 -5.46 1.85
N GLN A 61 -18.33 -5.13 0.69
CA GLN A 61 -18.58 -6.09 -0.40
C GLN A 61 -17.33 -6.90 -0.78
N TYR A 62 -16.15 -6.30 -0.72
CA TYR A 62 -14.89 -6.91 -1.15
C TYR A 62 -13.95 -7.31 0.00
N GLU A 63 -14.44 -7.33 1.23
CA GLU A 63 -13.62 -7.63 2.41
C GLU A 63 -13.02 -9.04 2.37
N SER A 64 -13.77 -10.01 1.81
CA SER A 64 -13.40 -11.43 1.76
C SER A 64 -12.89 -11.87 0.39
N LEU A 65 -12.41 -10.98 -0.45
CA LEU A 65 -11.91 -11.37 -1.78
C LEU A 65 -10.79 -12.40 -1.70
N ASN A 66 -11.02 -13.51 -2.41
CA ASN A 66 -10.01 -14.55 -2.61
C ASN A 66 -9.29 -14.32 -3.94
N TYR A 67 -8.00 -14.00 -3.89
CA TYR A 67 -7.18 -13.77 -5.07
C TYR A 67 -6.55 -15.02 -5.67
N LYS A 68 -6.68 -16.19 -5.03
CA LYS A 68 -6.10 -17.45 -5.51
C LYS A 68 -6.45 -17.78 -6.98
N PRO A 69 -7.72 -17.61 -7.42
CA PRO A 69 -8.08 -17.92 -8.81
C PRO A 69 -7.41 -17.01 -9.86
N TYR A 70 -6.92 -15.85 -9.44
CA TYR A 70 -6.39 -14.83 -10.35
C TYR A 70 -4.86 -14.80 -10.42
N LEU A 71 -4.14 -15.60 -9.61
CA LEU A 71 -2.68 -15.54 -9.57
C LEU A 71 -2.02 -15.98 -10.87
N ASP A 72 -2.63 -16.93 -11.58
CA ASP A 72 -2.11 -17.42 -12.86
C ASP A 72 -2.16 -16.37 -13.98
N MET A 73 -3.05 -15.35 -13.84
CA MET A 73 -3.11 -14.23 -14.78
C MET A 73 -1.79 -13.44 -14.84
N ALA A 74 -1.00 -13.45 -13.78
CA ALA A 74 0.27 -12.74 -13.75
C ALA A 74 1.16 -13.12 -14.94
N ARG A 75 1.28 -14.42 -15.22
CA ARG A 75 2.12 -14.96 -16.31
C ARG A 75 1.58 -14.57 -17.68
N ASP A 76 0.27 -14.60 -17.87
CA ASP A 76 -0.34 -14.29 -19.15
C ASP A 76 -0.26 -12.79 -19.45
N LEU A 77 -0.45 -11.96 -18.44
CA LEU A 77 -0.32 -10.52 -18.54
C LEU A 77 1.14 -10.06 -18.73
N GLU A 78 2.11 -10.76 -18.13
CA GLU A 78 3.54 -10.48 -18.30
C GLU A 78 3.99 -10.64 -19.77
N ARG A 79 3.37 -11.55 -20.53
CA ARG A 79 3.63 -11.72 -21.97
C ARG A 79 3.24 -10.49 -22.82
N LEU A 80 2.43 -9.60 -22.28
CA LEU A 80 2.04 -8.34 -22.93
C LEU A 80 3.07 -7.23 -22.78
N ASN A 81 4.11 -7.45 -21.98
CA ASN A 81 5.21 -6.50 -21.80
C ASN A 81 5.97 -6.31 -23.11
N THR A 82 6.44 -5.09 -23.29
CA THR A 82 7.33 -4.71 -24.41
C THR A 82 8.47 -3.86 -23.86
N GLU A 83 9.39 -3.43 -24.71
CA GLU A 83 10.45 -2.51 -24.32
C GLU A 83 9.93 -1.20 -23.71
N ASN A 84 8.76 -0.74 -24.18
CA ASN A 84 8.19 0.56 -23.81
C ASN A 84 6.87 0.46 -23.00
N PHE A 85 6.45 -0.74 -22.59
CA PHE A 85 5.23 -0.93 -21.83
C PHE A 85 5.36 -2.10 -20.86
N ASN A 86 4.96 -1.88 -19.60
CA ASN A 86 4.97 -2.91 -18.56
C ASN A 86 3.62 -3.10 -17.89
N VAL A 87 3.20 -4.35 -17.75
CA VAL A 87 2.10 -4.74 -16.85
C VAL A 87 2.70 -5.13 -15.50
N VAL A 88 2.36 -4.39 -14.47
CA VAL A 88 2.79 -4.65 -13.09
C VAL A 88 1.65 -5.33 -12.34
N PHE A 89 1.61 -6.64 -12.38
CA PHE A 89 0.65 -7.43 -11.62
C PHE A 89 1.15 -7.59 -10.17
N ARG A 90 0.43 -7.06 -9.20
CA ARG A 90 0.83 -7.04 -7.78
C ARG A 90 0.57 -8.38 -7.09
N GLU A 91 1.09 -9.47 -7.67
CA GLU A 91 0.92 -10.84 -7.19
C GLU A 91 1.34 -11.01 -5.74
N HIS A 92 2.53 -10.52 -5.38
CA HIS A 92 3.02 -10.60 -4.00
C HIS A 92 2.03 -10.01 -2.99
N THR A 93 1.42 -8.86 -3.34
CA THR A 93 0.41 -8.23 -2.48
C THR A 93 -0.87 -9.06 -2.41
N MET A 94 -1.27 -9.71 -3.51
CA MET A 94 -2.44 -10.60 -3.53
C MET A 94 -2.21 -11.87 -2.71
N ARG A 95 -1.02 -12.45 -2.74
CA ARG A 95 -0.65 -13.61 -1.93
C ARG A 95 -0.79 -13.38 -0.44
N LYS A 96 -0.60 -12.14 0.04
CA LYS A 96 -0.81 -11.78 1.45
C LYS A 96 -2.25 -12.02 1.95
N TYR A 97 -3.22 -12.01 1.05
CA TYR A 97 -4.63 -12.33 1.41
C TYR A 97 -4.84 -13.83 1.63
N LEU A 98 -3.92 -14.68 1.17
CA LEU A 98 -3.97 -16.13 1.34
C LEU A 98 -3.22 -16.60 2.59
N GLU A 99 -2.41 -15.74 3.19
CA GLU A 99 -1.64 -16.07 4.38
C GLU A 99 -2.54 -16.13 5.61
N THR A 100 -2.39 -17.18 6.40
CA THR A 100 -3.10 -17.36 7.67
C THR A 100 -2.37 -16.71 8.83
N GLU A 101 -1.05 -16.62 8.75
CA GLU A 101 -0.19 -16.08 9.80
C GLU A 101 0.37 -14.71 9.45
N ARG A 102 0.48 -13.88 10.47
CA ARG A 102 1.02 -12.54 10.39
C ARG A 102 1.81 -12.23 11.67
N TYR A 103 2.66 -11.20 11.64
CA TYR A 103 3.28 -10.68 12.86
C TYR A 103 2.21 -10.31 13.92
N SER A 104 2.56 -10.46 15.19
CA SER A 104 1.61 -10.26 16.30
C SER A 104 1.43 -8.80 16.73
N LYS A 105 2.38 -7.92 16.37
CA LYS A 105 2.38 -6.50 16.80
C LYS A 105 2.88 -5.59 15.69
N CYS A 106 2.34 -4.38 15.62
CA CYS A 106 2.88 -3.33 14.77
C CYS A 106 4.15 -2.74 15.43
N GLN A 107 5.29 -2.90 14.76
CA GLN A 107 6.57 -2.39 15.20
C GLN A 107 6.96 -1.08 14.52
N SER A 108 6.33 -0.73 13.41
CA SER A 108 6.77 0.34 12.52
C SER A 108 6.10 1.68 12.78
N THR A 109 4.79 1.68 13.00
CA THR A 109 3.97 2.90 12.98
C THR A 109 4.47 3.98 13.94
N PRO A 110 4.74 3.73 15.22
CA PRO A 110 5.17 4.81 16.11
C PRO A 110 6.61 5.29 15.87
N PHE A 111 7.42 4.55 15.12
CA PHE A 111 8.84 4.83 14.97
C PHE A 111 9.19 5.49 13.64
N VAL A 112 8.65 4.97 12.53
CA VAL A 112 9.15 5.28 11.19
C VAL A 112 8.07 5.83 10.27
N TRP A 113 6.87 6.08 10.78
CA TRP A 113 5.75 6.52 9.98
C TRP A 113 5.08 7.77 10.54
N GLY A 114 4.97 8.79 9.73
CA GLY A 114 4.16 9.98 9.96
C GLY A 114 3.35 10.30 8.71
N TYR A 115 2.09 10.63 8.90
CA TYR A 115 1.16 10.99 7.84
C TYR A 115 0.66 12.40 8.08
N ILE A 116 0.97 13.32 7.18
CA ILE A 116 0.54 14.73 7.28
C ILE A 116 -0.64 14.90 6.34
N MET A 117 -1.76 15.33 6.90
CA MET A 117 -2.99 15.60 6.18
C MET A 117 -3.01 17.00 5.57
N ALA A 118 -3.95 17.26 4.66
CA ALA A 118 -4.09 18.55 3.99
C ALA A 118 -4.37 19.73 4.95
N ASP A 119 -5.01 19.47 6.10
CA ASP A 119 -5.26 20.44 7.18
C ASP A 119 -4.07 20.63 8.13
N GLY A 120 -2.94 19.96 7.87
CA GLY A 120 -1.75 19.96 8.70
C GLY A 120 -1.76 18.96 9.87
N SER A 121 -2.81 18.20 10.07
CA SER A 121 -2.87 17.17 11.12
C SER A 121 -1.89 16.05 10.85
N VAL A 122 -1.21 15.55 11.90
CA VAL A 122 -0.19 14.51 11.81
C VAL A 122 -0.69 13.24 12.47
N TYR A 123 -0.75 12.16 11.69
CA TYR A 123 -1.20 10.85 12.16
C TYR A 123 -0.09 9.81 12.10
N GLY A 124 -0.12 8.86 13.03
CA GLY A 124 0.83 7.75 13.07
C GLY A 124 0.51 6.61 12.11
N CYS A 125 -0.70 6.54 11.56
CA CYS A 125 -1.10 5.44 10.69
C CYS A 125 -2.14 5.86 9.65
N SER A 126 -1.93 5.51 8.38
CA SER A 126 -2.89 5.79 7.31
C SER A 126 -4.17 4.95 7.35
N ALA A 127 -4.21 3.89 8.17
CA ALA A 127 -5.42 3.10 8.37
C ALA A 127 -6.31 3.70 9.46
N TYR A 128 -5.74 4.45 10.38
CA TYR A 128 -6.40 5.06 11.54
C TYR A 128 -6.39 6.60 11.44
N LEU A 129 -6.60 7.15 10.24
CA LEU A 129 -6.83 8.58 10.08
C LEU A 129 -8.11 8.97 10.81
N LEU A 130 -8.11 10.14 11.43
CA LEU A 130 -9.18 10.69 12.26
C LEU A 130 -9.38 9.97 13.62
N ASP A 131 -8.63 8.94 13.92
CA ASP A 131 -8.61 8.31 15.24
C ASP A 131 -7.66 9.07 16.17
N LYS A 132 -8.18 9.54 17.29
CA LYS A 132 -7.43 10.34 18.28
C LYS A 132 -6.23 9.60 18.88
N ARG A 133 -6.26 8.25 18.90
CA ARG A 133 -5.15 7.43 19.40
C ARG A 133 -3.92 7.50 18.50
N PHE A 134 -4.10 7.92 17.24
CA PHE A 134 -3.05 8.06 16.23
C PHE A 134 -2.82 9.52 15.81
N ASP A 135 -3.51 10.48 16.42
CA ASP A 135 -3.33 11.92 16.21
C ASP A 135 -2.17 12.42 17.06
N TYR A 136 -1.11 12.86 16.39
CA TYR A 136 0.08 13.38 17.06
C TYR A 136 0.04 14.91 17.26
N GLY A 137 -0.77 15.64 16.52
CA GLY A 137 -0.89 17.09 16.54
C GLY A 137 -1.03 17.70 15.15
N ASN A 138 -0.74 19.02 15.03
CA ASN A 138 -0.91 19.74 13.78
C ASN A 138 0.28 20.66 13.51
N ILE A 139 0.87 20.57 12.31
CA ILE A 139 2.05 21.36 11.90
C ILE A 139 1.79 22.86 11.77
N ASN A 140 0.52 23.29 11.71
CA ASN A 140 0.16 24.70 11.74
C ASN A 140 0.18 25.29 13.18
N GLN A 141 0.28 24.45 14.20
CA GLN A 141 0.26 24.85 15.63
C GLN A 141 1.58 24.60 16.33
N GLN A 142 2.33 23.58 15.89
CA GLN A 142 3.58 23.13 16.49
C GLN A 142 4.56 22.74 15.39
N THR A 143 5.85 22.80 15.68
CA THR A 143 6.87 22.26 14.77
C THR A 143 6.75 20.73 14.68
N PHE A 144 7.14 20.15 13.54
CA PHE A 144 7.14 18.69 13.39
C PHE A 144 8.00 17.99 14.47
N LYS A 145 9.09 18.63 14.91
CA LYS A 145 9.93 18.10 15.98
C LYS A 145 9.15 18.00 17.31
N GLU A 146 8.46 19.06 17.71
CA GLU A 146 7.64 19.06 18.93
C GLU A 146 6.53 17.99 18.87
N ILE A 147 5.88 17.84 17.72
CA ILE A 147 4.87 16.80 17.51
C ILE A 147 5.51 15.41 17.63
N TRP A 148 6.66 15.21 16.99
CA TRP A 148 7.32 13.90 16.93
C TRP A 148 7.90 13.45 18.26
N GLU A 149 8.42 14.39 19.06
CA GLU A 149 8.93 14.15 20.40
C GLU A 149 7.84 14.26 21.48
N GLY A 150 6.64 14.70 21.11
CA GLY A 150 5.54 15.04 22.01
C GLY A 150 4.84 13.84 22.64
N GLU A 151 4.09 14.15 23.69
CA GLU A 151 3.38 13.18 24.54
C GLU A 151 2.34 12.36 23.77
N LYS A 152 1.58 12.98 22.86
CA LYS A 152 0.55 12.28 22.06
C LYS A 152 1.15 11.13 21.26
N ARG A 153 2.32 11.32 20.62
CA ARG A 153 3.00 10.24 19.92
C ARG A 153 3.47 9.15 20.87
N GLN A 154 3.96 9.49 22.06
CA GLN A 154 4.37 8.52 23.08
C GLN A 154 3.18 7.68 23.58
N GLN A 155 2.03 8.31 23.80
CA GLN A 155 0.79 7.62 24.16
C GLN A 155 0.33 6.67 23.02
N SER A 156 0.38 7.12 21.77
CA SER A 156 0.10 6.29 20.61
C SER A 156 1.08 5.10 20.52
N PHE A 157 2.36 5.33 20.80
CA PHE A 157 3.36 4.28 20.86
C PHE A 157 3.00 3.21 21.90
N HIS A 158 2.63 3.64 23.10
CA HIS A 158 2.20 2.72 24.17
C HIS A 158 0.97 1.92 23.76
N TYR A 159 -0.04 2.58 23.18
CA TYR A 159 -1.25 1.93 22.69
C TYR A 159 -0.93 0.88 21.61
N VAL A 160 -0.18 1.24 20.58
CA VAL A 160 0.18 0.34 19.48
C VAL A 160 0.97 -0.87 19.95
N ARG A 161 1.85 -0.68 20.93
CA ARG A 161 2.70 -1.75 21.45
C ARG A 161 1.95 -2.73 22.35
N HIS A 162 0.98 -2.26 23.13
CA HIS A 162 0.39 -3.05 24.21
C HIS A 162 -1.09 -3.40 24.03
N GLN A 163 -1.84 -2.63 23.24
CA GLN A 163 -3.29 -2.73 23.16
C GLN A 163 -3.83 -3.00 21.75
N LEU A 164 -3.13 -2.53 20.70
CA LEU A 164 -3.59 -2.70 19.32
C LEU A 164 -3.61 -4.18 18.92
N ASP A 165 -4.80 -4.69 18.58
CA ASP A 165 -4.91 -6.01 17.94
C ASP A 165 -4.63 -5.90 16.44
N ILE A 166 -3.58 -6.57 16.01
CA ILE A 166 -3.19 -6.63 14.58
C ILE A 166 -4.25 -7.27 13.69
N LYS A 167 -5.12 -8.11 14.25
CA LYS A 167 -6.22 -8.74 13.50
C LYS A 167 -7.24 -7.71 12.99
N GLU A 168 -7.39 -6.59 13.69
CA GLU A 168 -8.24 -5.48 13.28
C GLU A 168 -7.62 -4.64 12.14
N CYS A 169 -6.30 -4.75 11.93
CA CYS A 169 -5.62 -3.99 10.88
C CYS A 169 -5.85 -4.60 9.50
N ARG A 170 -6.00 -3.74 8.50
CA ARG A 170 -6.07 -4.18 7.10
C ARG A 170 -4.85 -5.02 6.71
N ARG A 171 -5.07 -6.09 5.94
CA ARG A 171 -3.99 -7.01 5.52
C ARG A 171 -2.98 -6.34 4.59
N ASN A 172 -3.44 -5.51 3.67
CA ASN A 172 -2.58 -4.80 2.73
C ASN A 172 -2.11 -3.45 3.31
N CYS A 173 -1.33 -3.50 4.37
CA CYS A 173 -0.74 -2.32 5.00
C CYS A 173 0.56 -1.92 4.29
N ARG A 174 0.80 -0.63 4.11
CA ARG A 174 2.06 -0.12 3.54
C ARG A 174 3.28 -0.49 4.37
N MET A 175 3.10 -0.62 5.68
CA MET A 175 4.16 -0.98 6.63
C MET A 175 4.25 -2.49 6.88
N ASP A 176 3.55 -3.31 6.11
CA ASP A 176 3.53 -4.76 6.30
C ASP A 176 4.93 -5.39 6.19
N GLU A 177 5.68 -5.06 5.13
CA GLU A 177 7.04 -5.59 4.95
C GLU A 177 7.99 -5.13 6.06
N VAL A 178 7.89 -3.87 6.48
CA VAL A 178 8.67 -3.34 7.60
C VAL A 178 8.35 -4.09 8.89
N ASN A 179 7.07 -4.32 9.16
CA ASN A 179 6.65 -5.08 10.34
C ASN A 179 7.11 -6.54 10.28
N ARG A 180 7.06 -7.20 9.12
CA ARG A 180 7.57 -8.55 8.93
C ARG A 180 9.07 -8.63 9.20
N TYR A 181 9.83 -7.69 8.68
CA TYR A 181 11.27 -7.60 8.92
C TYR A 181 11.58 -7.38 10.40
N LEU A 182 10.96 -6.38 11.02
CA LEU A 182 11.17 -6.06 12.44
C LEU A 182 10.72 -7.22 13.36
N HIS A 183 9.65 -7.92 13.01
CA HIS A 183 9.21 -9.10 13.76
C HIS A 183 10.25 -10.21 13.72
N LYS A 184 10.85 -10.47 12.55
CA LYS A 184 11.96 -11.45 12.42
C LYS A 184 13.16 -11.05 13.25
N LEU A 185 13.53 -9.77 13.29
CA LEU A 185 14.63 -9.28 14.12
C LEU A 185 14.37 -9.51 15.61
N VAL A 186 13.17 -9.14 16.09
CA VAL A 186 12.80 -9.31 17.51
C VAL A 186 12.74 -10.79 17.90
N ALA A 187 12.32 -11.65 16.99
CA ALA A 187 12.26 -13.10 17.22
C ALA A 187 13.61 -13.81 17.08
N ASN A 188 14.72 -13.07 16.84
CA ASN A 188 16.05 -13.62 16.54
C ASN A 188 16.09 -14.66 15.40
N ASN A 189 15.16 -14.55 14.45
CA ASN A 189 15.02 -15.48 13.33
C ASN A 189 15.82 -15.04 12.09
N VAL A 190 16.69 -14.04 12.22
CA VAL A 190 17.54 -13.55 11.13
C VAL A 190 18.97 -13.98 11.42
N PRO A 191 19.55 -14.85 10.59
CA PRO A 191 20.96 -15.22 10.70
C PRO A 191 21.85 -13.97 10.61
N HIS A 192 22.89 -13.91 11.43
CA HIS A 192 23.87 -12.83 11.41
C HIS A 192 23.29 -11.42 11.67
N VAL A 193 22.19 -11.32 12.39
CA VAL A 193 21.55 -10.01 12.71
C VAL A 193 22.48 -9.01 13.41
N ASN A 194 23.50 -9.49 14.08
CA ASN A 194 24.50 -8.67 14.79
C ASN A 194 25.72 -8.31 13.92
N PHE A 195 25.75 -8.78 12.69
CA PHE A 195 26.79 -8.39 11.73
C PHE A 195 26.31 -7.16 10.96
N ILE A 196 26.84 -6.02 11.34
CA ILE A 196 26.73 -4.74 10.62
C ILE A 196 28.04 -4.50 9.89
#